data_ec15947f8e61580d835c1a16a172d4bb
#
_entry.id   ec15947f8e61580d835c1a16a172d4bb
#
_cell.length_a   1.000
_cell.length_b   1.000
_cell.length_c   1.000
_cell.angle_alpha   90.00
_cell.angle_beta   90.00
_cell.angle_gamma   90.00
#
_symmetry.space_group_name_H-M   'P 1'
#
loop_
_entity.id
_entity.type
_entity.pdbx_description
1 polymer ?
#
loop_
_entity_poly.entity_id
_entity_poly.type
_entity_poly.pdbx_seq_one_letter_code
_entity_poly.pdbx_strand_id
1 'polypeptide(L)'
;VQAGGGLVFESNSLEEVEEAKWKAQALLDAAWGASASKVPSGDMSMELVPILSPETKALHASLNAVSQVCIAPAEPVEWLYSDPPLTQVCQGERRLLFVDNLDSFSWNIVHACSQLGAEVILINGRGGEKKLPIEEILRAVKPTHIIIGPGPGWPANSLLTQELAAKALAGDIFDLDGNKIPLLGICLGHQAIGEAAGWKLSPAPSGAVHGVTEEMLLQNNPLFSRMDDCQRMMRYHSLVLEPTNENLDIIATDISKTLIMGISHIDHPVWGVQFHPESCGSPEGWKMLENFLTVSFRVPSQSVEVPLAGRQV
;
A
#
# COMPACT_ATOMS: atom_id res chain seq x y z
N VAL A 1 19.36 5.29 -8.30
CA VAL A 1 17.98 5.56 -8.74
C VAL A 1 17.59 4.48 -9.73
N GLN A 2 16.53 3.74 -9.44
CA GLN A 2 15.97 2.77 -10.36
C GLN A 2 14.62 3.33 -10.85
N ALA A 3 14.44 3.44 -12.14
CA ALA A 3 13.19 3.81 -12.77
C ALA A 3 12.83 2.76 -13.82
N GLY A 4 11.55 2.39 -13.87
CA GLY A 4 11.03 1.42 -14.80
C GLY A 4 9.70 1.86 -15.38
N GLY A 5 9.38 1.43 -16.59
CA GLY A 5 8.07 1.55 -17.22
C GLY A 5 7.30 0.24 -17.09
N GLY A 6 5.99 0.30 -16.94
CA GLY A 6 5.10 -0.88 -16.98
C GLY A 6 4.63 -1.12 -18.42
N LEU A 7 5.06 -2.22 -19.05
CA LEU A 7 4.55 -2.60 -20.36
C LEU A 7 3.13 -3.13 -20.25
N VAL A 8 2.17 -2.43 -20.85
CA VAL A 8 0.79 -2.92 -21.05
C VAL A 8 0.60 -3.32 -22.51
N PHE A 9 -0.41 -4.11 -22.82
CA PHE A 9 -0.62 -4.72 -24.13
C PHE A 9 -0.66 -3.70 -25.31
N GLU A 10 -1.00 -2.44 -25.03
CA GLU A 10 -1.04 -1.36 -26.01
C GLU A 10 0.13 -0.38 -25.91
N SER A 11 1.14 -0.67 -25.08
CA SER A 11 2.29 0.21 -24.89
C SER A 11 3.18 0.27 -26.12
N ASN A 12 3.57 1.48 -26.51
CA ASN A 12 4.63 1.69 -27.47
C ASN A 12 5.97 1.63 -26.75
N SER A 13 6.85 0.70 -27.14
CA SER A 13 8.14 0.47 -26.49
C SER A 13 9.04 1.72 -26.41
N LEU A 14 8.94 2.65 -27.37
CA LEU A 14 9.69 3.89 -27.34
C LEU A 14 9.12 4.88 -26.32
N GLU A 15 7.82 4.96 -26.19
CA GLU A 15 7.14 5.81 -25.20
C GLU A 15 7.41 5.32 -23.77
N GLU A 16 7.44 4.00 -23.54
CA GLU A 16 7.79 3.41 -22.25
C GLU A 16 9.25 3.71 -21.85
N VAL A 17 10.18 3.66 -22.80
CA VAL A 17 11.57 4.05 -22.55
C VAL A 17 11.70 5.54 -22.22
N GLU A 18 10.97 6.40 -22.91
CA GLU A 18 10.94 7.83 -22.60
C GLU A 18 10.30 8.10 -21.25
N GLU A 19 9.20 7.42 -20.91
CA GLU A 19 8.57 7.50 -19.59
C GLU A 19 9.53 7.07 -18.46
N ALA A 20 10.27 5.97 -18.66
CA ALA A 20 11.28 5.52 -17.70
C ALA A 20 12.40 6.56 -17.52
N LYS A 21 12.84 7.21 -18.60
CA LYS A 21 13.82 8.31 -18.53
C LYS A 21 13.26 9.51 -17.76
N TRP A 22 12.03 9.91 -18.01
CA TRP A 22 11.38 11.02 -17.30
C TRP A 22 11.25 10.74 -15.80
N LYS A 23 10.85 9.52 -15.42
CA LYS A 23 10.79 9.08 -14.04
C LYS A 23 12.16 9.13 -13.37
N ALA A 24 13.20 8.64 -14.05
CA ALA A 24 14.58 8.70 -13.56
C ALA A 24 15.05 10.15 -13.41
N GLN A 25 14.78 11.01 -14.39
CA GLN A 25 15.19 12.42 -14.37
C GLN A 25 14.52 13.18 -13.23
N ALA A 26 13.21 12.97 -13.01
CA ALA A 26 12.48 13.61 -11.92
C ALA A 26 13.08 13.24 -10.54
N LEU A 27 13.46 11.98 -10.34
CA LEU A 27 14.12 11.52 -9.12
C LEU A 27 15.52 12.11 -8.97
N LEU A 28 16.29 12.21 -10.07
CA LEU A 28 17.62 12.82 -10.06
C LEU A 28 17.53 14.32 -9.76
N ASP A 29 16.58 15.02 -10.35
CA ASP A 29 16.35 16.45 -10.11
C ASP A 29 15.90 16.73 -8.67
N ALA A 30 15.09 15.85 -8.10
CA ALA A 30 14.68 15.93 -6.68
C ALA A 30 15.86 15.69 -5.73
N ALA A 31 16.73 14.71 -6.04
CA ALA A 31 17.85 14.34 -5.17
C ALA A 31 19.03 15.34 -5.25
N TRP A 32 19.30 15.92 -6.42
CA TRP A 32 20.50 16.75 -6.65
C TRP A 32 20.21 18.15 -7.19
N GLY A 33 18.94 18.53 -7.37
CA GLY A 33 18.52 19.81 -7.95
C GLY A 33 18.64 19.83 -9.48
N ALA A 34 18.07 20.85 -10.13
CA ALA A 34 17.96 20.99 -11.59
C ALA A 34 19.32 21.10 -12.36
N SER A 35 20.45 20.92 -11.69
CA SER A 35 21.77 20.87 -12.31
C SER A 35 22.37 19.47 -12.43
N ALA A 36 21.58 18.44 -12.21
CA ALA A 36 22.00 17.01 -12.23
C ALA A 36 22.43 16.49 -13.62
N SER A 37 22.46 17.31 -14.65
CA SER A 37 23.00 16.96 -15.98
C SER A 37 24.51 16.63 -16.00
N LYS A 38 25.15 16.58 -14.82
CA LYS A 38 26.55 16.21 -14.63
C LYS A 38 26.74 15.12 -13.58
N VAL A 39 25.99 14.01 -13.69
CA VAL A 39 26.31 12.81 -12.89
C VAL A 39 27.57 12.18 -13.48
N PRO A 40 28.65 11.99 -12.71
CA PRO A 40 29.80 11.25 -13.17
C PRO A 40 29.37 9.82 -13.51
N SER A 41 29.76 9.31 -14.65
CA SER A 41 29.58 7.92 -15.07
C SER A 41 30.49 7.01 -14.22
N GLY A 42 30.19 6.85 -12.97
CA GLY A 42 30.83 5.91 -12.05
C GLY A 42 29.81 4.88 -11.62
N ASP A 43 30.20 3.63 -11.67
CA ASP A 43 29.43 2.47 -11.21
C ASP A 43 29.13 2.63 -9.71
N MET A 44 27.98 3.23 -9.37
CA MET A 44 27.48 3.32 -8.00
C MET A 44 26.47 2.19 -7.77
N SER A 45 26.98 0.97 -7.60
CA SER A 45 26.19 -0.09 -6.98
C SER A 45 26.09 0.21 -5.48
N MET A 46 25.04 0.87 -5.04
CA MET A 46 24.67 0.86 -3.63
C MET A 46 24.02 -0.49 -3.33
N GLU A 47 24.78 -1.43 -2.81
CA GLU A 47 24.21 -2.58 -2.13
C GLU A 47 23.52 -2.11 -0.84
N LEU A 48 22.20 -1.94 -0.88
CA LEU A 48 21.41 -1.92 0.32
C LEU A 48 21.39 -3.32 0.91
N VAL A 49 22.33 -3.62 1.80
CA VAL A 49 22.33 -4.86 2.57
C VAL A 49 21.36 -4.66 3.75
N PRO A 50 20.16 -5.25 3.72
CA PRO A 50 19.26 -5.18 4.86
C PRO A 50 19.91 -5.91 6.05
N ILE A 51 20.03 -5.21 7.18
CA ILE A 51 20.45 -5.84 8.44
C ILE A 51 19.23 -6.58 8.99
N LEU A 52 19.10 -7.84 8.59
CA LEU A 52 18.02 -8.71 9.05
C LEU A 52 18.31 -9.24 10.45
N SER A 53 17.33 -9.17 11.36
CA SER A 53 17.41 -9.91 12.60
C SER A 53 17.51 -11.43 12.35
N PRO A 54 18.04 -12.23 13.27
CA PRO A 54 18.10 -13.70 13.11
C PRO A 54 16.73 -14.33 12.87
N GLU A 55 15.68 -13.83 13.53
CA GLU A 55 14.31 -14.31 13.37
C GLU A 55 13.75 -13.96 11.98
N THR A 56 14.05 -12.76 11.50
CA THR A 56 13.67 -12.30 10.18
C THR A 56 14.40 -13.07 9.07
N LYS A 57 15.67 -13.47 9.28
CA LYS A 57 16.40 -14.35 8.36
C LYS A 57 15.77 -15.74 8.29
N ALA A 58 15.33 -16.30 9.42
CA ALA A 58 14.65 -17.60 9.48
C ALA A 58 13.29 -17.53 8.77
N LEU A 59 12.53 -16.46 8.98
CA LEU A 59 11.27 -16.20 8.27
C LEU A 59 11.51 -16.06 6.77
N HIS A 60 12.52 -15.29 6.37
CA HIS A 60 12.93 -15.12 4.99
C HIS A 60 13.27 -16.46 4.32
N ALA A 61 14.00 -17.34 5.01
CA ALA A 61 14.33 -18.67 4.50
C ALA A 61 13.10 -19.56 4.31
N SER A 62 12.11 -19.49 5.22
CA SER A 62 10.88 -20.28 5.14
C SER A 62 9.92 -19.76 4.06
N LEU A 63 9.88 -18.44 3.82
CA LEU A 63 9.02 -17.82 2.81
C LEU A 63 9.66 -17.79 1.40
N ASN A 64 10.98 -17.79 1.30
CA ASN A 64 11.71 -17.81 0.00
C ASN A 64 11.42 -19.04 -0.86
N ALA A 65 10.97 -20.13 -0.26
CA ALA A 65 10.53 -21.30 -1.03
C ALA A 65 9.24 -21.03 -1.83
N VAL A 66 8.55 -19.90 -1.57
CA VAL A 66 7.21 -19.62 -2.07
C VAL A 66 7.08 -18.22 -2.68
N SER A 67 7.89 -17.26 -2.23
CA SER A 67 7.86 -15.87 -2.72
C SER A 67 9.20 -15.19 -2.48
N GLN A 68 9.58 -14.23 -3.33
CA GLN A 68 10.68 -13.33 -2.98
C GLN A 68 10.25 -12.45 -1.82
N VAL A 69 10.93 -12.55 -0.70
CA VAL A 69 10.70 -11.73 0.49
C VAL A 69 11.89 -10.79 0.66
N CYS A 70 11.59 -9.51 0.72
CA CYS A 70 12.56 -8.47 1.08
C CYS A 70 12.09 -7.75 2.34
N ILE A 71 13.03 -7.34 3.17
CA ILE A 71 12.76 -6.61 4.39
C ILE A 71 13.51 -5.30 4.33
N ALA A 72 12.79 -4.20 4.45
CA ALA A 72 13.37 -2.87 4.55
C ALA A 72 13.66 -2.56 6.03
N PRO A 73 14.85 -2.00 6.36
CA PRO A 73 15.17 -1.59 7.72
C PRO A 73 14.31 -0.37 8.12
N ALA A 74 13.81 -0.38 9.34
CA ALA A 74 13.07 0.73 9.93
C ALA A 74 14.03 1.78 10.51
N GLU A 75 14.96 2.31 9.73
CA GLU A 75 15.80 3.43 10.15
C GLU A 75 15.23 4.74 9.62
N PRO A 76 15.07 5.79 10.47
CA PRO A 76 14.60 7.08 10.02
C PRO A 76 15.63 7.72 9.09
N VAL A 77 15.23 7.98 7.85
CA VAL A 77 15.98 8.83 6.92
C VAL A 77 15.40 10.25 7.02
N GLU A 78 16.25 11.27 7.05
CA GLU A 78 15.79 12.65 7.03
C GLU A 78 14.93 12.91 5.78
N TRP A 79 13.69 13.38 6.01
CA TRP A 79 12.79 13.74 4.93
C TRP A 79 13.30 15.00 4.21
N LEU A 80 13.28 14.96 2.89
CA LEU A 80 13.59 16.14 2.06
C LEU A 80 12.48 17.21 2.08
N TYR A 81 11.37 16.95 2.79
CA TYR A 81 10.24 17.86 2.96
C TYR A 81 10.15 18.35 4.40
N SER A 82 9.84 19.62 4.55
CA SER A 82 10.10 20.51 5.68
C SER A 82 9.46 20.21 7.03
N ASP A 83 8.72 19.14 7.23
CA ASP A 83 8.18 18.77 8.52
C ASP A 83 8.47 17.30 8.85
N PRO A 84 9.36 17.05 9.84
CA PRO A 84 9.58 15.67 10.30
C PRO A 84 8.27 15.10 10.89
N PRO A 85 7.99 13.80 10.69
CA PRO A 85 6.85 13.16 11.31
C PRO A 85 6.89 13.34 12.82
N LEU A 86 5.78 13.81 13.39
CA LEU A 86 5.64 14.17 14.81
C LEU A 86 5.69 12.98 15.78
N THR A 87 5.95 11.77 15.30
CA THR A 87 5.92 10.58 16.12
C THR A 87 7.31 10.00 16.33
N GLN A 88 7.79 10.04 17.57
CA GLN A 88 8.74 9.04 18.05
C GLN A 88 8.04 7.68 17.98
N VAL A 89 8.17 7.01 16.86
CA VAL A 89 7.68 5.63 16.68
C VAL A 89 8.64 4.73 17.43
N CYS A 90 8.14 4.03 18.43
CA CYS A 90 8.89 2.97 19.08
C CYS A 90 9.26 1.92 18.03
N GLN A 91 10.56 1.70 17.81
CA GLN A 91 11.05 0.69 16.90
C GLN A 91 10.46 -0.68 17.30
N GLY A 92 9.82 -1.36 16.35
CA GLY A 92 9.33 -2.73 16.51
C GLY A 92 7.82 -2.91 16.78
N GLU A 93 7.04 -1.84 16.99
CA GLU A 93 5.60 -1.96 17.25
C GLU A 93 4.74 -2.11 15.97
N ARG A 94 5.26 -1.75 14.80
CA ARG A 94 4.53 -1.80 13.53
C ARG A 94 5.21 -2.73 12.55
N ARG A 95 4.53 -3.81 12.22
CA ARG A 95 4.97 -4.77 11.21
C ARG A 95 4.00 -4.75 10.05
N LEU A 96 4.46 -4.32 8.89
CA LEU A 96 3.68 -4.19 7.68
C LEU A 96 3.93 -5.37 6.75
N LEU A 97 2.89 -6.11 6.42
CA LEU A 97 2.91 -7.05 5.30
C LEU A 97 2.58 -6.28 4.01
N PHE A 98 3.54 -6.16 3.12
CA PHE A 98 3.35 -5.54 1.82
C PHE A 98 3.23 -6.61 0.74
N VAL A 99 2.08 -6.64 0.05
CA VAL A 99 1.80 -7.55 -1.05
C VAL A 99 2.13 -6.85 -2.36
N ASP A 100 3.26 -7.22 -2.96
CA ASP A 100 3.77 -6.61 -4.18
C ASP A 100 3.14 -7.26 -5.42
N ASN A 101 2.44 -6.47 -6.21
CA ASN A 101 1.87 -6.88 -7.49
C ASN A 101 2.81 -6.55 -8.68
N LEU A 102 4.10 -6.37 -8.40
CA LEU A 102 5.18 -6.13 -9.37
C LEU A 102 5.06 -4.79 -10.07
N ASP A 103 4.77 -3.75 -9.30
CA ASP A 103 4.81 -2.37 -9.76
C ASP A 103 6.20 -1.76 -9.59
N SER A 104 6.58 -0.87 -10.51
CA SER A 104 7.87 -0.17 -10.43
C SER A 104 7.98 0.81 -9.25
N PHE A 105 6.87 1.21 -8.64
CA PHE A 105 6.82 2.08 -7.46
C PHE A 105 6.61 1.35 -6.14
N SER A 106 6.50 0.02 -6.13
CA SER A 106 6.34 -0.77 -4.90
C SER A 106 7.39 -0.42 -3.85
N TRP A 107 8.65 -0.25 -4.26
CA TRP A 107 9.72 0.11 -3.36
C TRP A 107 9.61 1.52 -2.77
N ASN A 108 8.96 2.46 -3.45
CA ASN A 108 8.70 3.78 -2.89
C ASN A 108 7.74 3.68 -1.69
N ILE A 109 6.70 2.82 -1.80
CA ILE A 109 5.78 2.57 -0.68
C ILE A 109 6.52 1.90 0.48
N VAL A 110 7.34 0.88 0.17
CA VAL A 110 8.15 0.17 1.17
C VAL A 110 9.07 1.14 1.91
N HIS A 111 9.79 2.00 1.19
CA HIS A 111 10.68 2.99 1.78
C HIS A 111 9.90 4.03 2.61
N ALA A 112 8.78 4.55 2.09
CA ALA A 112 7.95 5.50 2.83
C ALA A 112 7.45 4.91 4.16
N CYS A 113 6.92 3.68 4.14
CA CYS A 113 6.45 3.01 5.36
C CYS A 113 7.60 2.70 6.32
N SER A 114 8.78 2.33 5.81
CA SER A 114 9.97 2.10 6.63
C SER A 114 10.46 3.38 7.30
N GLN A 115 10.47 4.50 6.59
CA GLN A 115 10.78 5.83 7.15
C GLN A 115 9.77 6.27 8.22
N LEU A 116 8.52 5.84 8.10
CA LEU A 116 7.48 6.04 9.11
C LEU A 116 7.60 5.05 10.30
N GLY A 117 8.67 4.25 10.35
CA GLY A 117 9.00 3.37 11.46
C GLY A 117 8.36 1.98 11.40
N ALA A 118 7.85 1.55 10.25
CA ALA A 118 7.34 0.19 10.08
C ALA A 118 8.47 -0.78 9.66
N GLU A 119 8.48 -1.97 10.27
CA GLU A 119 9.21 -3.12 9.71
C GLU A 119 8.39 -3.67 8.54
N VAL A 120 8.90 -3.59 7.32
CA VAL A 120 8.15 -3.99 6.12
C VAL A 120 8.61 -5.36 5.64
N ILE A 121 7.67 -6.29 5.51
CA ILE A 121 7.86 -7.63 4.94
C ILE A 121 7.12 -7.68 3.62
N LEU A 122 7.87 -7.84 2.53
CA LEU A 122 7.35 -7.83 1.17
C LEU A 122 7.18 -9.25 0.66
N ILE A 123 6.01 -9.56 0.09
CA ILE A 123 5.70 -10.84 -0.56
C ILE A 123 5.12 -10.60 -1.96
N ASN A 124 5.31 -11.57 -2.86
CA ASN A 124 4.76 -11.52 -4.21
C ASN A 124 3.24 -11.79 -4.20
N GLY A 125 2.45 -10.83 -4.65
CA GLY A 125 0.97 -10.92 -4.71
C GLY A 125 0.44 -11.82 -5.82
N ARG A 126 1.23 -12.01 -6.89
CA ARG A 126 0.81 -12.83 -8.04
C ARG A 126 0.90 -14.33 -7.78
N GLY A 127 1.65 -14.70 -6.74
CA GLY A 127 1.87 -16.09 -6.37
C GLY A 127 2.87 -16.80 -7.29
N GLY A 128 3.56 -17.82 -6.75
CA GLY A 128 4.34 -18.78 -7.51
C GLY A 128 3.57 -20.11 -7.63
N GLU A 129 4.17 -21.13 -8.20
CA GLU A 129 3.58 -22.47 -8.34
C GLU A 129 3.19 -23.13 -7.00
N LYS A 130 3.75 -22.62 -5.87
CA LYS A 130 3.40 -23.04 -4.50
C LYS A 130 2.90 -21.82 -3.72
N LYS A 131 1.61 -21.67 -3.64
CA LYS A 131 0.95 -20.65 -2.81
C LYS A 131 0.86 -21.14 -1.35
N LEU A 132 1.41 -20.37 -0.40
CA LEU A 132 1.13 -20.59 1.01
C LEU A 132 -0.30 -20.10 1.34
N PRO A 133 -1.03 -20.83 2.18
CA PRO A 133 -2.27 -20.32 2.73
C PRO A 133 -2.07 -18.98 3.47
N ILE A 134 -3.03 -18.08 3.35
CA ILE A 134 -2.96 -16.76 3.99
C ILE A 134 -2.72 -16.89 5.50
N GLU A 135 -3.36 -17.85 6.13
CA GLU A 135 -3.23 -18.11 7.57
C GLU A 135 -1.79 -18.47 7.98
N GLU A 136 -1.07 -19.17 7.12
CA GLU A 136 0.35 -19.47 7.35
C GLU A 136 1.21 -18.22 7.17
N ILE A 137 0.93 -17.39 6.16
CA ILE A 137 1.62 -16.12 5.96
C ILE A 137 1.40 -15.20 7.17
N LEU A 138 0.15 -15.01 7.60
CA LEU A 138 -0.19 -14.17 8.74
C LEU A 138 0.46 -14.68 10.04
N ARG A 139 0.47 -16.00 10.26
CA ARG A 139 1.10 -16.59 11.42
C ARG A 139 2.62 -16.42 11.41
N ALA A 140 3.25 -16.53 10.24
CA ALA A 140 4.69 -16.38 10.09
C ALA A 140 5.12 -14.91 10.21
N VAL A 141 4.42 -14.00 9.53
CA VAL A 141 4.75 -12.57 9.48
C VAL A 141 4.29 -11.85 10.75
N LYS A 142 3.15 -12.22 11.32
CA LYS A 142 2.51 -11.52 12.45
C LYS A 142 2.34 -10.02 12.18
N PRO A 143 1.71 -9.63 11.07
CA PRO A 143 1.60 -8.23 10.71
C PRO A 143 0.62 -7.50 11.62
N THR A 144 0.90 -6.22 11.85
CA THR A 144 -0.04 -5.27 12.46
C THR A 144 -0.86 -4.54 11.41
N HIS A 145 -0.36 -4.47 10.18
CA HIS A 145 -0.98 -3.79 9.03
C HIS A 145 -0.68 -4.57 7.76
N ILE A 146 -1.56 -4.44 6.76
CA ILE A 146 -1.39 -5.04 5.43
C ILE A 146 -1.58 -3.97 4.37
N ILE A 147 -0.65 -3.88 3.40
CA ILE A 147 -0.85 -3.10 2.18
C ILE A 147 -0.85 -4.06 0.98
N ILE A 148 -1.90 -3.97 0.17
CA ILE A 148 -1.93 -4.57 -1.17
C ILE A 148 -1.47 -3.49 -2.14
N GLY A 149 -0.28 -3.67 -2.70
CA GLY A 149 0.38 -2.72 -3.57
C GLY A 149 -0.22 -2.59 -4.96
N PRO A 150 0.27 -1.57 -5.71
CA PRO A 150 -0.05 -1.40 -7.11
C PRO A 150 0.53 -2.52 -7.98
N GLY A 151 0.12 -2.59 -9.24
CA GLY A 151 0.64 -3.54 -10.21
C GLY A 151 -0.01 -3.40 -11.58
N PRO A 152 0.61 -3.96 -12.63
CA PRO A 152 0.06 -3.94 -13.99
C PRO A 152 -1.07 -4.96 -14.16
N GLY A 153 -1.95 -4.70 -15.11
CA GLY A 153 -3.02 -5.59 -15.52
C GLY A 153 -4.25 -5.58 -14.61
N TRP A 154 -4.90 -6.71 -14.48
CA TRP A 154 -6.16 -6.87 -13.74
C TRP A 154 -5.91 -7.55 -12.38
N PRO A 155 -6.69 -7.22 -11.34
CA PRO A 155 -6.60 -7.90 -10.04
C PRO A 155 -6.79 -9.42 -10.16
N ALA A 156 -7.59 -9.88 -11.12
CA ALA A 156 -7.80 -11.30 -11.42
C ALA A 156 -6.50 -12.10 -11.67
N ASN A 157 -5.42 -11.42 -12.06
CA ASN A 157 -4.11 -12.05 -12.29
C ASN A 157 -3.28 -12.19 -11.00
N SER A 158 -3.82 -11.78 -9.86
CA SER A 158 -3.11 -11.72 -8.56
C SER A 158 -3.91 -12.47 -7.50
N LEU A 159 -3.80 -13.81 -7.49
CA LEU A 159 -4.62 -14.68 -6.64
C LEU A 159 -4.52 -14.38 -5.15
N LEU A 160 -3.31 -14.11 -4.65
CA LEU A 160 -3.11 -13.76 -3.24
C LEU A 160 -3.78 -12.43 -2.89
N THR A 161 -3.68 -11.44 -3.79
CA THR A 161 -4.34 -10.14 -3.66
C THR A 161 -5.85 -10.28 -3.56
N GLN A 162 -6.47 -11.07 -4.46
CA GLN A 162 -7.91 -11.29 -4.44
C GLN A 162 -8.38 -12.00 -3.17
N GLU A 163 -7.64 -13.04 -2.74
CA GLU A 163 -8.00 -13.79 -1.53
C GLU A 163 -7.87 -12.93 -0.27
N LEU A 164 -6.80 -12.11 -0.17
CA LEU A 164 -6.63 -11.16 0.93
C LEU A 164 -7.74 -10.11 0.97
N ALA A 165 -8.09 -9.52 -0.18
CA ALA A 165 -9.18 -8.56 -0.28
C ALA A 165 -10.52 -9.17 0.17
N ALA A 166 -10.85 -10.36 -0.31
CA ALA A 166 -12.08 -11.06 0.06
C ALA A 166 -12.14 -11.38 1.56
N LYS A 167 -11.07 -11.92 2.14
CA LYS A 167 -10.99 -12.22 3.58
C LYS A 167 -11.05 -10.95 4.44
N ALA A 168 -10.43 -9.87 4.02
CA ALA A 168 -10.47 -8.59 4.73
C ALA A 168 -11.89 -8.01 4.76
N LEU A 169 -12.60 -8.05 3.65
CA LEU A 169 -14.00 -7.61 3.56
C LEU A 169 -14.96 -8.50 4.36
N ALA A 170 -14.67 -9.80 4.47
CA ALA A 170 -15.41 -10.71 5.35
C ALA A 170 -15.09 -10.49 6.85
N GLY A 171 -14.06 -9.69 7.15
CA GLY A 171 -13.58 -9.48 8.51
C GLY A 171 -12.82 -10.66 9.09
N ASP A 172 -12.25 -11.52 8.26
CA ASP A 172 -11.59 -12.79 8.61
C ASP A 172 -10.06 -12.67 8.69
N ILE A 173 -9.53 -11.45 8.83
CA ILE A 173 -8.09 -11.21 9.00
C ILE A 173 -7.81 -10.68 10.39
N PHE A 174 -7.14 -11.50 11.21
CA PHE A 174 -6.85 -11.19 12.61
C PHE A 174 -5.37 -11.32 12.92
N ASP A 175 -4.92 -10.50 13.88
CA ASP A 175 -3.64 -10.67 14.55
C ASP A 175 -3.69 -11.83 15.57
N LEU A 176 -2.56 -12.10 16.24
CA LEU A 176 -2.49 -13.18 17.24
C LEU A 176 -3.33 -12.91 18.49
N ASP A 177 -3.67 -11.65 18.74
CA ASP A 177 -4.48 -11.22 19.90
C ASP A 177 -5.97 -11.17 19.55
N GLY A 178 -6.36 -11.52 18.32
CA GLY A 178 -7.73 -11.53 17.84
C GLY A 178 -8.26 -10.16 17.42
N ASN A 179 -7.40 -9.16 17.23
CA ASN A 179 -7.81 -7.89 16.67
C ASN A 179 -7.81 -7.96 15.14
N LYS A 180 -8.73 -7.23 14.49
CA LYS A 180 -8.75 -7.11 13.02
C LYS A 180 -7.53 -6.34 12.54
N ILE A 181 -6.83 -6.87 11.55
CA ILE A 181 -5.66 -6.23 10.95
C ILE A 181 -6.13 -5.21 9.90
N PRO A 182 -5.77 -3.91 10.02
CA PRO A 182 -6.03 -2.90 9.01
C PRO A 182 -5.40 -3.25 7.66
N LEU A 183 -6.17 -3.05 6.58
CA LEU A 183 -5.75 -3.32 5.21
C LEU A 183 -5.98 -2.11 4.32
N LEU A 184 -4.94 -1.73 3.56
CA LEU A 184 -4.99 -0.67 2.55
C LEU A 184 -4.66 -1.25 1.17
N GLY A 185 -5.51 -1.02 0.19
CA GLY A 185 -5.23 -1.29 -1.23
C GLY A 185 -4.80 -0.03 -1.96
N ILE A 186 -3.69 -0.09 -2.72
CA ILE A 186 -3.21 1.02 -3.55
C ILE A 186 -3.31 0.62 -5.02
N CYS A 187 -3.94 1.44 -5.85
CA CYS A 187 -4.16 1.26 -7.28
C CYS A 187 -4.77 -0.11 -7.60
N LEU A 188 -4.01 -1.11 -8.03
CA LEU A 188 -4.51 -2.47 -8.25
C LEU A 188 -5.12 -3.08 -6.97
N GLY A 189 -4.53 -2.82 -5.80
CA GLY A 189 -5.09 -3.25 -4.52
C GLY A 189 -6.45 -2.63 -4.21
N HIS A 190 -6.67 -1.35 -4.53
CA HIS A 190 -7.97 -0.69 -4.45
C HIS A 190 -9.00 -1.36 -5.37
N GLN A 191 -8.59 -1.65 -6.61
CA GLN A 191 -9.45 -2.33 -7.59
C GLN A 191 -9.83 -3.74 -7.11
N ALA A 192 -8.88 -4.47 -6.53
CA ALA A 192 -9.14 -5.80 -5.96
C ALA A 192 -10.16 -5.77 -4.82
N ILE A 193 -10.08 -4.77 -3.94
CA ILE A 193 -11.06 -4.56 -2.85
C ILE A 193 -12.45 -4.28 -3.44
N GLY A 194 -12.54 -3.39 -4.43
CA GLY A 194 -13.82 -3.08 -5.08
C GLY A 194 -14.44 -4.29 -5.77
N GLU A 195 -13.66 -5.07 -6.54
CA GLU A 195 -14.15 -6.31 -7.18
C GLU A 195 -14.59 -7.33 -6.15
N ALA A 196 -13.83 -7.53 -5.07
CA ALA A 196 -14.17 -8.45 -3.99
C ALA A 196 -15.45 -8.04 -3.24
N ALA A 197 -15.74 -6.72 -3.16
CA ALA A 197 -17.00 -6.20 -2.64
C ALA A 197 -18.17 -6.32 -3.64
N GLY A 198 -17.92 -6.81 -4.86
CA GLY A 198 -18.90 -6.97 -5.91
C GLY A 198 -19.10 -5.73 -6.79
N TRP A 199 -18.24 -4.71 -6.67
CA TRP A 199 -18.26 -3.57 -7.58
C TRP A 199 -17.66 -3.94 -8.95
N LYS A 200 -18.10 -3.24 -9.98
CA LYS A 200 -17.62 -3.50 -11.34
C LYS A 200 -16.32 -2.74 -11.59
N LEU A 201 -15.34 -3.41 -12.20
CA LEU A 201 -14.12 -2.79 -12.70
C LEU A 201 -14.26 -2.58 -14.22
N SER A 202 -14.05 -1.36 -14.68
CA SER A 202 -14.23 -0.94 -16.08
C SER A 202 -13.08 -0.08 -16.56
N PRO A 203 -12.83 -0.02 -17.88
CA PRO A 203 -11.91 0.96 -18.44
C PRO A 203 -12.32 2.39 -18.08
N ALA A 204 -11.32 3.23 -17.74
CA ALA A 204 -11.55 4.63 -17.41
C ALA A 204 -12.20 5.37 -18.62
N PRO A 205 -13.27 6.16 -18.42
CA PRO A 205 -13.99 6.84 -19.50
C PRO A 205 -13.10 7.79 -20.32
N SER A 206 -12.09 8.38 -19.69
CA SER A 206 -11.13 9.28 -20.32
C SER A 206 -9.93 8.56 -20.95
N GLY A 207 -9.93 7.21 -20.95
CA GLY A 207 -8.77 6.40 -21.30
C GLY A 207 -7.74 6.27 -20.17
N ALA A 208 -6.60 5.69 -20.50
CA ALA A 208 -5.50 5.51 -19.55
C ALA A 208 -4.90 6.85 -19.10
N VAL A 209 -4.67 6.98 -17.79
CA VAL A 209 -4.01 8.14 -17.19
C VAL A 209 -2.72 7.68 -16.53
N HIS A 210 -1.58 8.14 -17.01
CA HIS A 210 -0.27 7.76 -16.52
C HIS A 210 0.60 8.99 -16.25
N GLY A 211 1.08 9.14 -15.01
CA GLY A 211 1.97 10.21 -14.62
C GLY A 211 1.32 11.60 -14.58
N VAL A 212 0.02 11.65 -14.31
CA VAL A 212 -0.74 12.91 -14.20
C VAL A 212 -1.12 13.18 -12.77
N THR A 213 -0.79 14.37 -12.28
CA THR A 213 -1.28 14.87 -10.99
C THR A 213 -2.64 15.52 -11.15
N GLU A 214 -3.56 15.19 -10.27
CA GLU A 214 -4.91 15.76 -10.26
C GLU A 214 -5.36 16.03 -8.83
N GLU A 215 -6.27 16.99 -8.67
CA GLU A 215 -6.88 17.29 -7.38
C GLU A 215 -7.94 16.26 -7.05
N MET A 216 -7.86 15.69 -5.84
CA MET A 216 -8.82 14.75 -5.28
C MET A 216 -9.61 15.43 -4.18
N LEU A 217 -10.92 15.24 -4.19
CA LEU A 217 -11.79 15.63 -3.08
C LEU A 217 -11.83 14.49 -2.07
N LEU A 218 -11.34 14.75 -0.88
CA LEU A 218 -11.29 13.80 0.24
C LEU A 218 -12.48 14.03 1.16
N GLN A 219 -13.08 12.96 1.65
CA GLN A 219 -14.11 13.01 2.68
C GLN A 219 -13.50 12.82 4.07
N ASN A 220 -14.22 13.21 5.11
CA ASN A 220 -13.80 13.00 6.48
C ASN A 220 -13.68 11.48 6.78
N ASN A 221 -12.44 10.99 6.83
CA ASN A 221 -12.10 9.58 7.09
C ASN A 221 -10.79 9.50 7.88
N PRO A 222 -10.62 8.52 8.78
CA PRO A 222 -9.36 8.34 9.52
C PRO A 222 -8.11 8.31 8.63
N LEU A 223 -8.21 7.72 7.43
CA LEU A 223 -7.10 7.64 6.47
C LEU A 223 -6.61 9.04 6.03
N PHE A 224 -7.48 10.05 6.01
CA PHE A 224 -7.18 11.41 5.58
C PHE A 224 -7.09 12.41 6.75
N SER A 225 -6.93 11.91 7.96
CA SER A 225 -6.76 12.76 9.15
C SER A 225 -5.60 13.75 8.95
N ARG A 226 -5.80 15.01 9.35
CA ARG A 226 -4.81 16.10 9.22
C ARG A 226 -4.44 16.46 7.77
N MET A 227 -5.25 16.06 6.80
CA MET A 227 -5.13 16.46 5.40
C MET A 227 -6.26 17.42 5.06
N ASP A 228 -6.02 18.35 4.13
CA ASP A 228 -7.08 19.21 3.60
C ASP A 228 -8.04 18.41 2.72
N ASP A 229 -9.29 18.86 2.61
CA ASP A 229 -10.35 18.18 1.85
C ASP A 229 -10.07 18.10 0.32
N CYS A 230 -9.10 18.86 -0.18
CA CYS A 230 -8.65 18.83 -1.56
C CYS A 230 -7.15 18.61 -1.59
N GLN A 231 -6.72 17.54 -2.23
CA GLN A 231 -5.32 17.13 -2.29
C GLN A 231 -4.88 16.80 -3.70
N ARG A 232 -3.68 17.24 -4.07
CA ARG A 232 -3.05 16.84 -5.32
C ARG A 232 -2.45 15.45 -5.18
N MET A 233 -2.89 14.51 -6.04
CA MET A 233 -2.43 13.13 -6.03
C MET A 233 -2.05 12.66 -7.44
N MET A 234 -1.07 11.78 -7.52
CA MET A 234 -0.58 11.18 -8.76
C MET A 234 -1.43 10.00 -9.20
N ARG A 235 -1.72 9.92 -10.49
CA ARG A 235 -2.51 8.85 -11.11
C ARG A 235 -1.69 8.06 -12.14
N TYR A 236 -1.83 6.71 -12.08
CA TYR A 236 -1.26 5.75 -13.03
C TYR A 236 -2.25 4.61 -13.24
N HIS A 237 -3.41 4.85 -13.85
CA HIS A 237 -4.41 3.80 -14.03
C HIS A 237 -5.21 3.95 -15.31
N SER A 238 -5.65 2.82 -15.86
CA SER A 238 -6.56 2.72 -17.01
C SER A 238 -7.92 2.11 -16.65
N LEU A 239 -8.07 1.62 -15.41
CA LEU A 239 -9.30 1.01 -14.91
C LEU A 239 -9.84 1.83 -13.73
N VAL A 240 -11.17 1.81 -13.58
CA VAL A 240 -11.90 2.49 -12.49
C VAL A 240 -13.00 1.59 -11.94
N LEU A 241 -13.34 1.81 -10.67
CA LEU A 241 -14.46 1.13 -10.01
C LEU A 241 -15.79 1.84 -10.30
N GLU A 242 -16.82 1.05 -10.55
CA GLU A 242 -18.22 1.48 -10.65
C GLU A 242 -19.01 0.82 -9.51
N PRO A 243 -19.70 1.57 -8.64
CA PRO A 243 -20.43 1.03 -7.50
C PRO A 243 -21.66 0.26 -8.00
N THR A 244 -21.89 -0.93 -7.46
CA THR A 244 -23.04 -1.77 -7.75
C THR A 244 -23.87 -2.10 -6.51
N ASN A 245 -23.35 -1.80 -5.34
CA ASN A 245 -23.97 -2.00 -4.02
C ASN A 245 -23.44 -0.98 -3.02
N GLU A 246 -23.94 -1.00 -1.80
CA GLU A 246 -23.62 -0.05 -0.71
C GLU A 246 -22.66 -0.66 0.35
N ASN A 247 -21.88 -1.69 0.02
CA ASN A 247 -20.97 -2.33 0.96
C ASN A 247 -19.71 -1.51 1.26
N LEU A 248 -19.40 -0.54 0.41
CA LEU A 248 -18.25 0.35 0.55
C LEU A 248 -18.70 1.82 0.52
N ASP A 249 -18.13 2.62 1.39
CA ASP A 249 -18.23 4.07 1.35
C ASP A 249 -17.22 4.66 0.35
N ILE A 250 -17.63 5.66 -0.41
CA ILE A 250 -16.74 6.46 -1.26
C ILE A 250 -16.12 7.54 -0.38
N ILE A 251 -14.80 7.50 -0.18
CA ILE A 251 -14.07 8.44 0.68
C ILE A 251 -13.20 9.43 -0.09
N ALA A 252 -12.98 9.21 -1.39
CA ALA A 252 -12.32 10.16 -2.27
C ALA A 252 -12.85 10.07 -3.70
N THR A 253 -12.90 11.22 -4.39
CA THR A 253 -13.28 11.33 -5.81
C THR A 253 -12.33 12.28 -6.54
N ASP A 254 -12.34 12.24 -7.88
CA ASP A 254 -11.80 13.33 -8.68
C ASP A 254 -12.60 14.63 -8.45
N ILE A 255 -12.07 15.78 -8.90
CA ILE A 255 -12.71 17.08 -8.70
C ILE A 255 -14.10 17.18 -9.33
N SER A 256 -14.34 16.45 -10.42
CA SER A 256 -15.63 16.40 -11.11
C SER A 256 -16.64 15.47 -10.44
N LYS A 257 -16.21 14.71 -9.43
CA LYS A 257 -17.00 13.68 -8.71
C LYS A 257 -17.53 12.58 -9.64
N THR A 258 -16.81 12.29 -10.71
CA THR A 258 -17.18 11.27 -11.68
C THR A 258 -16.44 9.96 -11.49
N LEU A 259 -15.23 10.02 -10.91
CA LEU A 259 -14.37 8.86 -10.70
C LEU A 259 -14.18 8.61 -9.21
N ILE A 260 -14.27 7.35 -8.82
CA ILE A 260 -13.99 6.91 -7.45
C ILE A 260 -12.48 6.79 -7.27
N MET A 261 -11.93 7.55 -6.34
CA MET A 261 -10.52 7.62 -6.04
C MET A 261 -10.16 7.05 -4.66
N GLY A 262 -11.16 6.81 -3.81
CA GLY A 262 -10.97 6.18 -2.51
C GLY A 262 -12.24 5.52 -2.00
N ILE A 263 -12.06 4.39 -1.34
CA ILE A 263 -13.13 3.58 -0.74
C ILE A 263 -12.75 3.16 0.68
N SER A 264 -13.75 2.94 1.53
CA SER A 264 -13.59 2.28 2.82
C SER A 264 -14.73 1.29 3.06
N HIS A 265 -14.45 0.19 3.77
CA HIS A 265 -15.50 -0.70 4.23
C HIS A 265 -16.23 -0.10 5.42
N ILE A 266 -17.54 -0.33 5.51
CA ILE A 266 -18.41 0.26 6.54
C ILE A 266 -18.05 -0.26 7.94
N ASP A 267 -17.80 -1.57 8.08
CA ASP A 267 -17.64 -2.26 9.38
C ASP A 267 -16.22 -2.78 9.64
N HIS A 268 -15.36 -2.81 8.63
CA HIS A 268 -14.04 -3.42 8.73
C HIS A 268 -12.93 -2.40 8.41
N PRO A 269 -11.74 -2.55 9.00
CA PRO A 269 -10.61 -1.63 8.78
C PRO A 269 -9.97 -1.87 7.41
N VAL A 270 -10.75 -1.67 6.35
CA VAL A 270 -10.33 -1.89 4.96
C VAL A 270 -10.52 -0.61 4.17
N TRP A 271 -9.46 -0.14 3.54
CA TRP A 271 -9.44 1.05 2.69
C TRP A 271 -8.82 0.74 1.34
N GLY A 272 -9.15 1.54 0.35
CA GLY A 272 -8.49 1.51 -0.94
C GLY A 272 -8.37 2.90 -1.55
N VAL A 273 -7.25 3.19 -2.22
CA VAL A 273 -7.04 4.43 -2.97
C VAL A 273 -6.56 4.10 -4.38
N GLN A 274 -7.14 4.77 -5.38
CA GLN A 274 -6.79 4.56 -6.78
C GLN A 274 -5.51 5.29 -7.18
N PHE A 275 -5.20 6.39 -6.50
CA PHE A 275 -4.00 7.19 -6.70
C PHE A 275 -2.77 6.61 -5.97
N HIS A 276 -1.59 7.15 -6.27
CA HIS A 276 -0.30 6.72 -5.75
C HIS A 276 0.23 7.70 -4.68
N PRO A 277 0.01 7.41 -3.38
CA PRO A 277 0.45 8.30 -2.29
C PRO A 277 1.98 8.37 -2.17
N GLU A 278 2.69 7.36 -2.63
CA GLU A 278 4.16 7.25 -2.59
C GLU A 278 4.88 8.08 -3.66
N SER A 279 4.11 8.61 -4.62
CA SER A 279 4.68 9.35 -5.73
C SER A 279 5.09 10.77 -5.32
N CYS A 280 6.17 11.28 -5.90
CA CYS A 280 6.58 12.68 -5.74
C CYS A 280 5.51 13.68 -6.22
N GLY A 281 4.56 13.26 -7.05
CA GLY A 281 3.40 14.05 -7.44
C GLY A 281 2.25 14.05 -6.43
N SER A 282 2.40 13.36 -5.31
CA SER A 282 1.45 13.29 -4.19
C SER A 282 2.08 13.89 -2.93
N PRO A 283 2.22 15.23 -2.83
CA PRO A 283 3.04 15.87 -1.79
C PRO A 283 2.61 15.52 -0.36
N GLU A 284 1.32 15.29 -0.13
CA GLU A 284 0.77 14.93 1.18
C GLU A 284 0.50 13.41 1.32
N GLY A 285 0.90 12.61 0.33
CA GLY A 285 0.62 11.16 0.32
C GLY A 285 1.26 10.42 1.49
N TRP A 286 2.41 10.88 1.97
CA TRP A 286 3.08 10.34 3.15
C TRP A 286 2.23 10.48 4.43
N LYS A 287 1.44 11.56 4.58
CA LYS A 287 0.51 11.72 5.72
C LYS A 287 -0.57 10.65 5.71
N MET A 288 -1.07 10.31 4.53
CA MET A 288 -2.03 9.21 4.39
C MET A 288 -1.42 7.87 4.83
N LEU A 289 -0.20 7.56 4.40
CA LEU A 289 0.51 6.35 4.82
C LEU A 289 0.79 6.35 6.33
N GLU A 290 1.17 7.50 6.91
CA GLU A 290 1.34 7.67 8.35
C GLU A 290 0.02 7.43 9.11
N ASN A 291 -1.08 8.04 8.64
CA ASN A 291 -2.39 7.83 9.23
C ASN A 291 -2.77 6.36 9.19
N PHE A 292 -2.60 5.67 8.06
CA PHE A 292 -2.86 4.24 7.94
C PHE A 292 -2.05 3.43 8.97
N LEU A 293 -0.76 3.67 9.09
CA LEU A 293 0.11 2.97 10.04
C LEU A 293 -0.19 3.30 11.51
N THR A 294 -0.99 4.32 11.80
CA THR A 294 -1.43 4.66 13.16
C THR A 294 -2.80 4.08 13.53
N VAL A 295 -3.56 3.57 12.54
CA VAL A 295 -4.86 2.96 12.81
C VAL A 295 -4.67 1.66 13.60
N SER A 296 -5.38 1.53 14.71
CA SER A 296 -5.49 0.28 15.45
C SER A 296 -6.97 -0.09 15.60
N PHE A 297 -7.32 -1.31 15.23
CA PHE A 297 -8.70 -1.79 15.32
C PHE A 297 -8.79 -2.87 16.39
N ARG A 298 -9.01 -2.44 17.63
CA ARG A 298 -9.27 -3.36 18.74
C ARG A 298 -10.74 -3.73 18.74
N VAL A 299 -11.04 -5.02 18.68
CA VAL A 299 -12.38 -5.51 19.01
C VAL A 299 -12.61 -5.21 20.49
N PRO A 300 -13.68 -4.47 20.87
CA PRO A 300 -13.97 -4.29 22.28
C PRO A 300 -14.04 -5.66 22.95
N SER A 301 -13.20 -5.89 23.97
CA SER A 301 -13.31 -7.10 24.76
C SER A 301 -14.74 -7.18 25.30
N GLN A 302 -15.50 -8.19 24.86
CA GLN A 302 -16.77 -8.49 25.50
C GLN A 302 -16.43 -8.71 26.97
N SER A 303 -16.89 -7.80 27.82
CA SER A 303 -16.84 -8.00 29.25
C SER A 303 -17.58 -9.31 29.53
N VAL A 304 -16.85 -10.38 29.80
CA VAL A 304 -17.42 -11.61 30.35
C VAL A 304 -17.92 -11.21 31.71
N GLU A 305 -19.20 -10.88 31.81
CA GLU A 305 -19.87 -10.85 33.11
C GLU A 305 -19.78 -12.26 33.70
N VAL A 306 -18.80 -12.45 34.57
CA VAL A 306 -18.76 -13.65 35.42
C VAL A 306 -19.96 -13.53 36.36
N PRO A 307 -20.96 -14.42 36.29
CA PRO A 307 -22.06 -14.39 37.24
C PRO A 307 -21.46 -14.62 38.64
N LEU A 308 -21.58 -13.64 39.52
CA LEU A 308 -21.27 -13.79 40.92
C LEU A 308 -22.17 -14.93 41.47
N ALA A 309 -21.56 -16.11 41.64
CA ALA A 309 -22.21 -17.23 42.33
C ALA A 309 -22.70 -16.74 43.69
N GLY A 310 -24.01 -16.83 43.89
CA GLY A 310 -24.68 -16.38 45.07
C GLY A 310 -24.08 -16.99 46.35
N ARG A 311 -23.73 -16.12 47.27
CA ARG A 311 -23.54 -16.50 48.66
C ARG A 311 -24.93 -16.91 49.23
N GLN A 312 -25.12 -18.21 49.45
CA GLN A 312 -26.18 -18.65 50.34
C GLN A 312 -25.76 -18.29 51.79
N VAL A 313 -26.65 -17.61 52.49
CA VAL A 313 -26.63 -17.38 53.91
C VAL A 313 -27.28 -18.57 54.58
#